data_ef1049335a99142150639ecfd31c7eda
#
_entry.id   ef1049335a99142150639ecfd31c7eda
#
_cell.length_a   1.000
_cell.length_b   1.000
_cell.length_c   1.000
_cell.angle_alpha   90.00
_cell.angle_beta   90.00
_cell.angle_gamma   90.00
#
_symmetry.space_group_name_H-M   'P 1'
#
loop_
_entity.id
_entity.type
_entity.pdbx_description
1 polymer ?
#
loop_
_entity_poly.entity_id
_entity_poly.type
_entity_poly.pdbx_seq_one_letter_code
_entity_poly.pdbx_strand_id
1 'polypeptide(L)'
;MKALTVHQPWASLIASGEKWVENRTWATSHRGLLAIHAGKGSAYLPKDSPRAYPLGAMVAVAKLVACVPVKWFEARPLEQIIPGTNITVGDVAAHEYTEGPWCWILSRAVAIDPPIPCRGAQRLWNCEVGFEAAKTWHLHNDGRS
;
A
#
# COMPACT_ATOMS: atom_id res chain seq x y z
N MET A 1 3.45 14.28 4.85
CA MET A 1 3.64 12.87 4.49
C MET A 1 2.95 12.57 3.17
N LYS A 2 3.59 11.81 2.31
CA LYS A 2 2.97 11.37 1.06
C LYS A 2 1.86 10.38 1.32
N ALA A 3 0.78 10.50 0.56
CA ALA A 3 -0.38 9.63 0.61
C ALA A 3 -0.79 9.18 -0.78
N LEU A 4 -1.46 8.04 -0.83
CA LEU A 4 -2.01 7.46 -2.05
C LEU A 4 -3.47 7.07 -1.79
N THR A 5 -4.36 7.48 -2.67
CA THR A 5 -5.78 7.08 -2.59
C THR A 5 -5.97 5.77 -3.31
N VAL A 6 -6.52 4.79 -2.61
CA VAL A 6 -6.75 3.42 -3.08
C VAL A 6 -8.23 3.09 -2.93
N HIS A 7 -8.81 2.46 -3.95
CA HIS A 7 -10.20 2.00 -3.86
C HIS A 7 -10.36 0.87 -2.83
N GLN A 8 -11.52 0.83 -2.19
CA GLN A 8 -11.90 -0.32 -1.38
C GLN A 8 -12.38 -1.45 -2.30
N PRO A 9 -12.16 -2.73 -1.98
CA PRO A 9 -11.65 -3.25 -0.69
C PRO A 9 -10.11 -3.23 -0.57
N TRP A 10 -9.37 -2.84 -1.58
CA TRP A 10 -7.91 -2.96 -1.61
C TRP A 10 -7.21 -2.12 -0.54
N ALA A 11 -7.74 -0.94 -0.21
CA ALA A 11 -7.15 -0.12 0.86
C ALA A 11 -7.17 -0.87 2.20
N SER A 12 -8.26 -1.53 2.55
CA SER A 12 -8.36 -2.33 3.78
C SER A 12 -7.51 -3.59 3.73
N LEU A 13 -7.35 -4.20 2.56
CA LEU A 13 -6.45 -5.35 2.38
C LEU A 13 -4.98 -4.96 2.57
N ILE A 14 -4.61 -3.74 2.19
CA ILE A 14 -3.28 -3.20 2.49
C ILE A 14 -3.16 -3.00 4.01
N ALA A 15 -4.16 -2.42 4.64
CA ALA A 15 -4.16 -2.18 6.08
C ALA A 15 -3.99 -3.46 6.90
N SER A 16 -4.57 -4.57 6.45
CA SER A 16 -4.46 -5.87 7.12
C SER A 16 -3.16 -6.61 6.82
N GLY A 17 -2.39 -6.15 5.83
CA GLY A 17 -1.19 -6.85 5.36
C GLY A 17 -1.45 -7.94 4.33
N GLU A 18 -2.72 -8.24 4.02
CA GLU A 18 -3.06 -9.26 3.02
C GLU A 18 -2.60 -8.87 1.61
N LYS A 19 -2.64 -7.58 1.29
CA LYS A 19 -2.19 -7.03 0.01
C LYS A 19 -0.97 -6.15 0.24
N TRP A 20 0.17 -6.53 -0.32
CA TRP A 20 1.41 -5.76 -0.19
C TRP A 20 2.01 -5.37 -1.54
N VAL A 21 1.29 -5.60 -2.63
CA VAL A 21 1.62 -5.07 -3.96
C VAL A 21 0.45 -4.21 -4.42
N GLU A 22 0.72 -2.94 -4.71
CA GLU A 22 -0.25 -2.03 -5.29
C GLU A 22 0.11 -1.77 -6.74
N ASN A 23 -0.86 -1.93 -7.64
CA ASN A 23 -0.64 -1.86 -9.08
C ASN A 23 -1.06 -0.50 -9.62
N ARG A 24 -0.15 0.17 -10.31
CA ARG A 24 -0.38 1.49 -10.89
C ARG A 24 0.13 1.54 -12.32
N THR A 25 -0.44 2.44 -13.11
CA THR A 25 -0.01 2.67 -14.49
C THR A 25 1.22 3.57 -14.59
N TRP A 26 1.69 4.10 -13.46
CA TRP A 26 2.79 5.04 -13.38
C TRP A 26 3.74 4.66 -12.26
N ALA A 27 5.01 5.07 -12.43
CA ALA A 27 6.07 4.79 -11.47
C ALA A 27 6.28 5.96 -10.52
N THR A 28 6.93 5.68 -9.39
CA THR A 28 7.34 6.71 -8.46
C THR A 28 8.76 6.47 -7.96
N SER A 29 9.49 7.54 -7.73
CA SER A 29 10.79 7.52 -7.06
C SER A 29 10.66 7.63 -5.53
N HIS A 30 9.45 7.91 -5.03
CA HIS A 30 9.23 8.01 -3.58
C HIS A 30 9.53 6.68 -2.91
N ARG A 31 10.25 6.72 -1.79
CA ARG A 31 10.51 5.57 -0.91
C ARG A 31 10.29 6.00 0.53
N GLY A 32 9.90 5.05 1.37
CA GLY A 32 9.61 5.32 2.78
C GLY A 32 8.13 5.32 3.08
N LEU A 33 7.73 6.06 4.10
CA LEU A 33 6.36 6.03 4.59
C LEU A 33 5.38 6.55 3.55
N LEU A 34 4.28 5.81 3.40
CA LEU A 34 3.18 6.11 2.51
C LEU A 34 1.87 5.90 3.27
N ALA A 35 1.10 6.97 3.40
CA ALA A 35 -0.23 6.88 3.99
C ALA A 35 -1.20 6.33 2.93
N ILE A 36 -2.04 5.39 3.33
CA ILE A 36 -3.05 4.79 2.47
C ILE A 36 -4.40 5.40 2.80
N HIS A 37 -4.96 6.11 1.85
CA HIS A 37 -6.27 6.74 1.93
C HIS A 37 -7.27 5.89 1.18
N ALA A 38 -8.38 5.51 1.84
CA ALA A 38 -9.48 4.83 1.17
C ALA A 38 -10.34 5.87 0.44
N GLY A 39 -10.48 5.73 -0.87
CA GLY A 39 -11.32 6.63 -1.66
C GLY A 39 -12.81 6.47 -1.33
N LYS A 40 -13.61 7.41 -1.81
CA LYS A 40 -15.06 7.40 -1.58
C LYS A 40 -15.82 6.43 -2.50
N GLY A 41 -15.18 5.94 -3.56
CA GLY A 41 -15.82 5.02 -4.51
C GLY A 41 -16.10 3.66 -3.91
N SER A 42 -17.29 3.11 -4.20
CA SER A 42 -17.72 1.80 -3.69
C SER A 42 -17.94 0.77 -4.81
N ALA A 43 -17.49 1.08 -6.03
CA ALA A 43 -17.76 0.25 -7.23
C ALA A 43 -17.22 -1.18 -7.11
N TYR A 44 -16.14 -1.36 -6.37
CA TYR A 44 -15.47 -2.67 -6.23
C TYR A 44 -15.78 -3.37 -4.92
N LEU A 45 -16.68 -2.81 -4.10
CA LEU A 45 -17.04 -3.43 -2.83
C LEU A 45 -17.95 -4.63 -3.06
N PRO A 46 -17.72 -5.73 -2.32
CA PRO A 46 -18.65 -6.86 -2.32
C PRO A 46 -20.02 -6.41 -1.76
N LYS A 47 -21.10 -6.69 -2.49
CA LYS A 47 -22.45 -6.21 -2.12
C LYS A 47 -22.98 -6.85 -0.82
N ASP A 48 -22.58 -8.09 -0.56
CA ASP A 48 -23.10 -8.88 0.55
C ASP A 48 -22.03 -9.18 1.60
N SER A 49 -20.96 -8.38 1.66
CA SER A 49 -19.90 -8.60 2.63
C SER A 49 -20.35 -8.13 4.02
N PRO A 50 -20.17 -8.95 5.07
CA PRO A 50 -20.39 -8.48 6.45
C PRO A 50 -19.29 -7.51 6.90
N ARG A 51 -18.21 -7.38 6.14
CA ARG A 51 -17.07 -6.54 6.47
C ARG A 51 -17.37 -5.08 6.14
N ALA A 52 -17.19 -4.20 7.13
CA ALA A 52 -17.27 -2.76 6.91
C ALA A 52 -16.00 -2.25 6.26
N TYR A 53 -16.15 -1.41 5.23
CA TYR A 53 -15.02 -0.79 4.53
C TYR A 53 -15.09 0.72 4.71
N PRO A 54 -14.18 1.34 5.48
CA PRO A 54 -14.15 2.80 5.60
C PRO A 54 -13.93 3.46 4.24
N LEU A 55 -14.65 4.55 3.99
CA LEU A 55 -14.52 5.36 2.78
C LEU A 55 -14.15 6.80 3.15
N GLY A 56 -13.38 7.47 2.29
CA GLY A 56 -13.00 8.85 2.51
C GLY A 56 -12.16 9.05 3.77
N ALA A 57 -11.25 8.13 4.07
CA ALA A 57 -10.50 8.15 5.31
C ALA A 57 -9.11 7.54 5.14
N MET A 58 -8.18 7.97 5.97
CA MET A 58 -6.87 7.36 6.11
C MET A 58 -7.03 6.05 6.87
N VAL A 59 -6.60 4.92 6.29
CA VAL A 59 -6.82 3.59 6.86
C VAL A 59 -5.54 2.87 7.24
N ALA A 60 -4.40 3.28 6.71
CA ALA A 60 -3.14 2.60 6.99
C ALA A 60 -1.94 3.49 6.71
N VAL A 61 -0.79 3.10 7.25
CA VAL A 61 0.51 3.57 6.82
C VAL A 61 1.36 2.34 6.50
N ALA A 62 2.04 2.37 5.38
CA ALA A 62 2.97 1.32 4.98
C ALA A 62 4.30 1.96 4.56
N LYS A 63 5.32 1.14 4.42
CA LYS A 63 6.60 1.58 3.85
C LYS A 63 6.65 1.17 2.39
N LEU A 64 6.79 2.13 1.49
CA LEU A 64 7.02 1.85 0.07
C LEU A 64 8.51 1.53 -0.11
N VAL A 65 8.82 0.28 -0.41
CA VAL A 65 10.20 -0.21 -0.45
C VAL A 65 10.73 -0.41 -1.85
N ALA A 66 9.85 -0.55 -2.85
CA ALA A 66 10.25 -0.70 -4.24
C ALA A 66 9.10 -0.33 -5.18
N CYS A 67 9.44 0.06 -6.38
CA CYS A 67 8.49 0.32 -7.46
C CYS A 67 9.11 -0.26 -8.73
N VAL A 68 8.56 -1.37 -9.24
CA VAL A 68 9.20 -2.17 -10.28
C VAL A 68 8.18 -2.52 -11.36
N PRO A 69 8.55 -2.39 -12.66
CA PRO A 69 7.64 -2.83 -13.72
C PRO A 69 7.49 -4.34 -13.69
N VAL A 70 6.27 -4.83 -13.92
CA VAL A 70 6.01 -6.28 -13.91
C VAL A 70 6.89 -7.04 -14.91
N LYS A 71 7.24 -6.42 -16.02
CA LYS A 71 8.14 -7.00 -17.03
C LYS A 71 9.54 -7.31 -16.48
N TRP A 72 9.98 -6.55 -15.48
CA TRP A 72 11.28 -6.78 -14.86
C TRP A 72 11.36 -8.16 -14.22
N PHE A 73 10.25 -8.65 -13.67
CA PHE A 73 10.20 -9.96 -13.01
C PHE A 73 10.28 -11.12 -14.01
N GLU A 74 9.77 -10.94 -15.22
CA GLU A 74 9.69 -12.01 -16.23
C GLU A 74 11.05 -12.56 -16.63
N ALA A 75 12.09 -11.72 -16.58
CA ALA A 75 13.43 -12.09 -17.04
C ALA A 75 14.39 -12.45 -15.91
N ARG A 76 13.89 -12.64 -14.67
CA ARG A 76 14.77 -12.79 -13.51
C ARG A 76 14.51 -14.08 -12.75
N PRO A 77 15.55 -14.66 -12.13
CA PRO A 77 15.37 -15.85 -11.29
C PRO A 77 14.46 -15.57 -10.10
N LEU A 78 13.67 -16.56 -9.69
CA LEU A 78 12.73 -16.42 -8.59
C LEU A 78 13.41 -16.11 -7.25
N GLU A 79 14.63 -16.59 -7.05
CA GLU A 79 15.41 -16.38 -5.85
C GLU A 79 16.08 -15.00 -5.78
N GLN A 80 16.05 -14.22 -6.87
CA GLN A 80 16.68 -12.92 -6.88
C GLN A 80 15.97 -11.96 -5.93
N ILE A 81 16.76 -11.26 -5.13
CA ILE A 81 16.25 -10.22 -4.21
C ILE A 81 15.97 -8.94 -5.00
N ILE A 82 14.83 -8.34 -4.75
CA ILE A 82 14.49 -7.03 -5.31
C ILE A 82 15.35 -5.97 -4.64
N PRO A 83 16.07 -5.12 -5.40
CA PRO A 83 16.97 -4.13 -4.82
C PRO A 83 16.30 -3.27 -3.75
N GLY A 84 16.97 -3.08 -2.63
CA GLY A 84 16.48 -2.29 -1.51
C GLY A 84 15.51 -3.03 -0.58
N THR A 85 15.28 -4.32 -0.81
CA THR A 85 14.35 -5.14 -0.02
C THR A 85 14.97 -6.46 0.38
N ASN A 86 14.27 -7.22 1.22
CA ASN A 86 14.55 -8.63 1.47
C ASN A 86 13.51 -9.55 0.80
N ILE A 87 12.80 -9.02 -0.19
CA ILE A 87 11.71 -9.68 -0.89
C ILE A 87 12.27 -10.27 -2.20
N THR A 88 11.93 -11.52 -2.52
CA THR A 88 12.39 -12.16 -3.76
C THR A 88 11.42 -11.89 -4.91
N VAL A 89 11.91 -12.06 -6.13
CA VAL A 89 11.07 -12.07 -7.33
C VAL A 89 9.97 -13.11 -7.19
N GLY A 90 10.29 -14.30 -6.65
CA GLY A 90 9.30 -15.36 -6.42
C GLY A 90 8.19 -14.97 -5.46
N ASP A 91 8.52 -14.23 -4.40
CA ASP A 91 7.52 -13.73 -3.44
C ASP A 91 6.48 -12.84 -4.15
N VAL A 92 6.95 -11.93 -5.01
CA VAL A 92 6.06 -11.03 -5.76
C VAL A 92 5.25 -11.82 -6.79
N ALA A 93 5.90 -12.72 -7.52
CA ALA A 93 5.21 -13.55 -8.54
C ALA A 93 4.11 -14.42 -7.93
N ALA A 94 4.31 -14.90 -6.70
CA ALA A 94 3.34 -15.74 -5.99
C ALA A 94 2.22 -14.94 -5.31
N HIS A 95 2.39 -13.63 -5.14
CA HIS A 95 1.38 -12.81 -4.47
C HIS A 95 0.15 -12.63 -5.36
N GLU A 96 -1.03 -12.94 -4.82
CA GLU A 96 -2.26 -12.99 -5.60
C GLU A 96 -2.68 -11.65 -6.21
N TYR A 97 -2.25 -10.54 -5.63
CA TYR A 97 -2.59 -9.19 -6.10
C TYR A 97 -1.56 -8.58 -7.05
N THR A 98 -0.53 -9.31 -7.43
CA THR A 98 0.47 -8.81 -8.38
C THR A 98 -0.09 -8.83 -9.80
N GLU A 99 -0.17 -7.64 -10.40
CA GLU A 99 -0.75 -7.45 -11.74
C GLU A 99 0.10 -6.51 -12.59
N GLY A 100 0.53 -5.41 -12.04
CA GLY A 100 1.26 -4.37 -12.77
C GLY A 100 0.32 -3.37 -13.44
N PRO A 101 0.79 -2.59 -14.44
CA PRO A 101 2.13 -2.66 -15.05
C PRO A 101 3.29 -2.24 -14.14
N TRP A 102 3.06 -1.34 -13.18
CA TRP A 102 4.03 -1.00 -12.13
C TRP A 102 3.59 -1.59 -10.81
N CYS A 103 4.50 -2.33 -10.19
CA CYS A 103 4.25 -2.96 -8.89
C CYS A 103 4.91 -2.12 -7.80
N TRP A 104 4.09 -1.48 -6.99
CA TRP A 104 4.51 -0.75 -5.80
C TRP A 104 4.55 -1.73 -4.64
N ILE A 105 5.73 -2.01 -4.13
CA ILE A 105 5.91 -3.03 -3.10
C ILE A 105 5.91 -2.37 -1.74
N LEU A 106 4.94 -2.77 -0.92
CA LEU A 106 4.70 -2.22 0.40
C LEU A 106 5.18 -3.19 1.47
N SER A 107 5.63 -2.65 2.59
CA SER A 107 6.11 -3.43 3.73
C SER A 107 5.62 -2.82 5.02
N ARG A 108 5.45 -3.67 6.04
CA ARG A 108 5.15 -3.25 7.41
C ARG A 108 3.92 -2.35 7.50
N ALA A 109 2.85 -2.69 6.80
CA ALA A 109 1.62 -1.93 6.88
C ALA A 109 1.02 -2.00 8.29
N VAL A 110 0.56 -0.85 8.79
CA VAL A 110 -0.11 -0.72 10.07
C VAL A 110 -1.45 -0.04 9.84
N ALA A 111 -2.51 -0.67 10.30
CA ALA A 111 -3.85 -0.07 10.24
C ALA A 111 -3.95 1.13 11.16
N ILE A 112 -4.65 2.16 10.69
CA ILE A 112 -5.02 3.31 11.52
C ILE A 112 -6.43 3.05 12.03
N ASP A 113 -6.56 2.86 13.34
CA ASP A 113 -7.83 2.56 13.97
C ASP A 113 -8.06 3.50 15.17
N PRO A 114 -9.12 4.31 15.15
CA PRO A 114 -10.11 4.41 14.07
C PRO A 114 -9.56 5.13 12.83
N PRO A 115 -10.10 4.85 11.63
CA PRO A 115 -9.71 5.59 10.43
C PRO A 115 -9.89 7.09 10.59
N ILE A 116 -9.01 7.87 9.97
CA ILE A 116 -9.04 9.32 10.07
C ILE A 116 -9.74 9.91 8.83
N PRO A 117 -10.95 10.46 8.96
CA PRO A 117 -11.62 11.08 7.81
C PRO A 117 -10.78 12.21 7.22
N CYS A 118 -10.58 12.17 5.91
CA CYS A 118 -9.90 13.23 5.19
C CYS A 118 -10.20 13.16 3.70
N ARG A 119 -10.02 14.30 3.03
CA ARG A 119 -10.18 14.38 1.58
C ARG A 119 -8.95 13.78 0.90
N GLY A 120 -9.18 12.97 -0.11
CA GLY A 120 -8.12 12.44 -0.96
C GLY A 120 -7.82 13.32 -2.16
N ALA A 121 -6.79 12.96 -2.90
CA ALA A 121 -6.41 13.59 -4.15
C ALA A 121 -5.81 12.53 -5.09
N GLN A 122 -5.55 12.93 -6.34
CA GLN A 122 -4.97 12.04 -7.33
C GLN A 122 -3.46 11.91 -7.17
N ARG A 123 -2.92 10.80 -7.62
CA ARG A 123 -1.49 10.45 -7.60
C ARG A 123 -0.93 10.47 -6.18
N LEU A 124 0.34 10.79 -6.00
CA LEU A 124 0.90 11.03 -4.67
C LEU A 124 0.60 12.47 -4.25
N TRP A 125 0.08 12.62 -3.06
CA TRP A 125 -0.31 13.92 -2.53
C TRP A 125 0.17 14.08 -1.09
N ASN A 126 0.27 15.32 -0.63
CA ASN A 126 0.69 15.62 0.74
C ASN A 126 -0.52 15.58 1.67
N CYS A 127 -0.43 14.75 2.69
CA CYS A 127 -1.51 14.55 3.66
C CYS A 127 -1.24 15.35 4.93
N GLU A 128 -2.20 16.17 5.34
CA GLU A 128 -2.10 16.98 6.55
C GLU A 128 -2.16 16.14 7.84
N VAL A 129 -2.88 15.03 7.80
CA VAL A 129 -2.98 14.11 8.94
C VAL A 129 -1.81 13.12 9.01
N GLY A 130 -0.83 13.28 8.13
CA GLY A 130 0.30 12.37 8.02
C GLY A 130 1.16 12.27 9.28
N PHE A 131 1.21 13.33 10.08
CA PHE A 131 1.97 13.32 11.34
C PHE A 131 1.41 12.24 12.31
N GLU A 132 0.10 12.21 12.52
CA GLU A 132 -0.54 11.21 13.38
C GLU A 132 -0.38 9.80 12.81
N ALA A 133 -0.53 9.67 11.50
CA ALA A 133 -0.34 8.40 10.80
C ALA A 133 1.10 7.88 10.95
N ALA A 134 2.09 8.74 10.78
CA ALA A 134 3.49 8.39 10.94
C ALA A 134 3.80 7.96 12.37
N LYS A 135 3.25 8.66 13.35
CA LYS A 135 3.40 8.31 14.76
C LYS A 135 2.85 6.91 15.05
N THR A 136 1.69 6.59 14.53
CA THR A 136 1.10 5.25 14.66
C THR A 136 2.03 4.19 14.08
N TRP A 137 2.58 4.44 12.91
CA TRP A 137 3.49 3.49 12.27
C TRP A 137 4.75 3.27 13.11
N HIS A 138 5.35 4.34 13.62
CA HIS A 138 6.55 4.25 14.45
C HIS A 138 6.30 3.49 15.74
N LEU A 139 5.17 3.73 16.40
CA LEU A 139 4.81 3.00 17.63
C LEU A 139 4.73 1.49 17.41
N HIS A 140 4.31 1.05 16.23
CA HIS A 140 4.20 -0.38 15.92
C HIS A 140 5.50 -1.00 15.40
N ASN A 141 6.40 -0.20 14.84
CA ASN A 141 7.59 -0.70 14.15
C ASN A 141 8.91 -0.34 14.84
N ASP A 142 8.88 0.51 15.86
CA ASP A 142 10.10 0.86 16.60
C ASP A 142 10.72 -0.39 17.23
N GLY A 143 12.04 -0.52 17.07
CA GLY A 143 12.78 -1.69 17.55
C GLY A 143 12.77 -2.89 16.61
N ARG A 144 12.12 -2.78 15.45
CA ARG A 144 12.15 -3.81 14.40
C ARG A 144 13.20 -3.46 13.36
N SER A 145 14.11 -4.36 13.14
CA SER A 145 15.13 -4.23 12.09
C SER A 145 14.59 -4.69 10.74
#